data_303897226fb8a3b09e13cfca5df22392
#
_entry.id   303897226fb8a3b09e13cfca5df22392
#
_cell.length_a   1.000
_cell.length_b   1.000
_cell.length_c   1.000
_cell.angle_alpha   90.00
_cell.angle_beta   90.00
_cell.angle_gamma   90.00
#
_symmetry.space_group_name_H-M   'P 1'
#
loop_
_entity.id
_entity.type
_entity.pdbx_description
1 polymer ?
#
loop_
_entity_poly.entity_id
_entity_poly.type
_entity_poly.pdbx_seq_one_letter_code
_entity_poly.pdbx_strand_id
1 'polypeptide(L)' 'MEKTRKIRCYINGEYCFTTTRFSSQKALKNHLSSVKHIEIASIPARYVTIYDYDKLTFEYC' A
#
# COMPACT_ATOMS: atom_id res chain seq x y z
N MET A 1 -14.93 -10.87 14.75
CA MET A 1 -14.24 -11.09 13.47
C MET A 1 -14.03 -9.75 12.78
N GLU A 2 -12.77 -9.38 12.57
CA GLU A 2 -12.46 -8.13 11.89
C GLU A 2 -12.80 -8.21 10.41
N LYS A 3 -13.46 -7.18 9.92
CA LYS A 3 -13.73 -7.07 8.49
C LYS A 3 -12.54 -6.40 7.82
N THR A 4 -12.04 -7.01 6.78
CA THR A 4 -11.05 -6.37 5.94
C THR A 4 -11.70 -5.30 5.07
N ARG A 5 -10.92 -4.31 4.69
CA ARG A 5 -11.38 -3.22 3.82
C ARG A 5 -10.56 -3.17 2.56
N LYS A 6 -11.18 -2.70 1.51
CA LYS A 6 -10.48 -2.44 0.26
C LYS A 6 -9.72 -1.12 0.40
N ILE A 7 -8.40 -1.22 0.33
CA ILE A 7 -7.50 -0.08 0.55
C ILE A 7 -6.61 0.10 -0.67
N ARG A 8 -6.60 1.31 -1.23
CA ARG A 8 -5.67 1.70 -2.28
C ARG A 8 -4.42 2.29 -1.65
N CYS A 9 -3.27 1.89 -2.14
CA CYS A 9 -1.98 2.41 -1.69
C CYS A 9 -1.37 3.29 -2.77
N TYR A 10 -0.90 4.47 -2.35
CA TYR A 10 -0.19 5.41 -3.21
C TYR A 10 1.16 5.75 -2.59
N ILE A 11 2.16 5.96 -3.42
CA ILE A 11 3.44 6.48 -2.98
C ILE A 11 3.78 7.70 -3.83
N ASN A 12 4.09 8.82 -3.18
CA ASN A 12 4.33 10.12 -3.85
C ASN A 12 3.19 10.51 -4.81
N GLY A 13 1.94 10.14 -4.47
CA GLY A 13 0.80 10.40 -5.33
C GLY A 13 0.61 9.40 -6.47
N GLU A 14 1.53 8.45 -6.66
CA GLU A 14 1.43 7.43 -7.69
C GLU A 14 0.71 6.19 -7.15
N TYR A 15 -0.31 5.74 -7.88
CA TYR A 15 -1.03 4.51 -7.52
C TYR A 15 -0.12 3.29 -7.64
N CYS A 16 -0.06 2.49 -6.58
CA CYS A 16 0.74 1.27 -6.56
C CYS A 16 -0.12 0.01 -6.61
N PHE A 17 -1.00 -0.16 -5.64
CA PHE A 17 -1.82 -1.37 -5.58
C PHE A 17 -3.05 -1.17 -4.71
N THR A 18 -3.99 -2.11 -4.83
CA THR A 18 -5.17 -2.19 -3.98
C THR A 18 -5.16 -3.54 -3.28
N THR A 19 -5.46 -3.55 -1.99
CA THR A 19 -5.50 -4.78 -1.21
C THR A 19 -6.78 -4.85 -0.38
N THR A 20 -7.22 -6.08 -0.10
CA THR A 20 -8.36 -6.35 0.78
C THR A 20 -7.97 -7.15 2.01
N ARG A 21 -6.67 -7.27 2.29
CA ARG A 21 -6.15 -8.14 3.35
C ARG A 21 -6.03 -7.46 4.71
N PHE A 22 -6.28 -6.16 4.78
CA PHE A 22 -6.07 -5.39 6.00
C PHE A 22 -7.36 -4.73 6.45
N SER A 23 -7.55 -4.64 7.77
CA SER A 23 -8.74 -4.04 8.37
C SER A 23 -8.65 -2.52 8.45
N SER A 24 -7.43 -1.96 8.39
CA SER A 24 -7.23 -0.51 8.49
C SER A 24 -5.98 -0.06 7.73
N GLN A 25 -5.93 1.24 7.43
CA GLN A 25 -4.75 1.86 6.82
C GLN A 25 -3.53 1.72 7.72
N LYS A 26 -3.73 1.83 9.03
CA LYS A 26 -2.63 1.69 10.00
C LYS A 26 -2.02 0.30 9.95
N ALA A 27 -2.85 -0.75 9.87
CA ALA A 27 -2.37 -2.13 9.76
C ALA A 27 -1.56 -2.33 8.48
N LEU A 28 -2.04 -1.77 7.36
CA LEU A 28 -1.34 -1.84 6.08
C LEU A 28 0.00 -1.10 6.14
N LYS A 29 0.02 0.10 6.72
CA LYS A 29 1.24 0.88 6.86
C LYS A 29 2.27 0.14 7.73
N ASN A 30 1.83 -0.47 8.83
CA ASN A 30 2.71 -1.26 9.68
C ASN A 30 3.31 -2.46 8.94
N HIS A 31 2.51 -3.13 8.12
CA HIS A 31 3.01 -4.22 7.29
C HIS A 31 4.08 -3.72 6.31
N LEU A 32 3.82 -2.59 5.66
CA LEU A 32 4.74 -2.01 4.67
C LEU A 32 6.00 -1.42 5.29
N SER A 33 6.03 -1.18 6.60
CA SER A 33 7.19 -0.58 7.27
C SER A 33 8.46 -1.43 7.15
N SER A 34 8.32 -2.73 6.92
CA SER A 34 9.45 -3.64 6.70
C SER A 34 9.72 -3.93 5.22
N VAL A 35 8.90 -3.39 4.33
CA VAL A 35 9.02 -3.61 2.89
C VAL A 35 9.77 -2.45 2.26
N LYS A 36 10.75 -2.77 1.42
CA LYS A 36 11.57 -1.75 0.73
C LYS A 36 11.04 -1.41 -0.66
N HIS A 37 10.31 -2.33 -1.27
CA HIS A 37 9.79 -2.17 -2.62
C HIS A 37 8.33 -2.54 -2.66
N ILE A 38 7.54 -1.79 -3.43
CA ILE A 38 6.13 -2.09 -3.68
C ILE A 38 5.96 -2.37 -5.16
N GLU A 39 5.40 -3.54 -5.48
CA GLU A 39 5.07 -3.87 -6.86
C GLU A 39 3.85 -3.08 -7.32
N ILE A 40 3.95 -2.49 -8.51
CA ILE A 40 2.82 -1.78 -9.12
C ILE A 40 1.90 -2.81 -9.76
N ALA A 41 0.69 -2.95 -9.23
CA ALA A 41 -0.24 -3.98 -9.66
C ALA A 41 -0.67 -3.85 -11.13
N SER A 42 -0.72 -2.63 -11.65
CA SER A 42 -1.11 -2.36 -13.04
C SER A 42 0.01 -2.58 -14.06
N ILE A 43 1.25 -2.70 -13.60
CA ILE A 43 2.43 -2.88 -14.48
C ILE A 43 3.23 -4.06 -13.93
N PRO A 44 3.09 -5.25 -14.52
CA PRO A 44 3.80 -6.45 -14.03
C PRO A 44 5.32 -6.25 -13.98
N ALA A 45 5.93 -6.79 -12.93
CA ALA A 45 7.37 -6.77 -12.69
C ALA A 45 7.98 -5.37 -12.48
N ARG A 46 7.13 -4.34 -12.29
CA ARG A 46 7.62 -3.00 -11.95
C ARG A 46 7.47 -2.77 -10.45
N TYR A 47 8.52 -2.25 -9.84
CA TYR A 47 8.55 -1.97 -8.40
C TYR A 47 8.92 -0.51 -8.16
N VAL A 48 8.32 0.06 -7.11
CA VAL A 48 8.69 1.39 -6.61
C VAL A 48 9.43 1.21 -5.30
N THR A 49 10.62 1.81 -5.19
CA THR A 49 11.39 1.79 -3.95
C THR A 49 10.81 2.78 -2.95
N ILE A 50 10.66 2.35 -1.71
CA ILE A 50 10.16 3.20 -0.63
C ILE A 50 11.36 3.88 0.03
N TYR A 51 11.52 5.18 -0.19
CA TYR A 51 12.56 5.97 0.46
C TYR A 51 12.06 6.64 1.74
N ASP A 52 10.78 6.96 1.79
CA ASP A 52 10.17 7.70 2.90
C ASP A 52 8.75 7.20 3.12
N TYR A 53 8.53 6.55 4.24
CA TYR A 53 7.21 6.00 4.59
C TYR A 53 6.15 7.07 4.79
N ASP A 54 6.55 8.32 5.06
CA ASP A 54 5.60 9.43 5.19
C ASP A 54 4.97 9.82 3.85
N LYS A 55 5.58 9.40 2.75
CA LYS A 55 5.03 9.61 1.41
C LYS A 55 4.01 8.56 1.00
N LEU A 56 3.86 7.51 1.82
CA LEU A 56 2.82 6.52 1.60
C LEU A 56 1.47 7.11 2.01
N THR A 57 0.52 7.05 1.11
CA THR A 57 -0.86 7.45 1.38
C THR A 57 -1.81 6.34 1.02
N PHE A 58 -2.96 6.32 1.67
CA PHE A 58 -3.94 5.25 1.52
C PHE A 58 -5.32 5.85 1.35
N GLU A 59 -6.19 5.12 0.65
CA GLU A 59 -7.57 5.51 0.43
C GLU A 59 -8.47 4.30 0.57
N TYR A 60 -9.55 4.43 1.35
CA TYR A 60 -10.57 3.40 1.41
C TYR A 60 -11.47 3.46 0.18
N CYS A 61 -11.80 2.28 -0.33
CA CYS A 61 -12.74 2.16 -1.45
C CYS A 61 -14.15 1.85 -0.97
#